data_f6f2ff04a5a0da5f488db0d9d1bfd346
#
_entry.id   f6f2ff04a5a0da5f488db0d9d1bfd346
#
_cell.length_a   1.000
_cell.length_b   1.000
_cell.length_c   1.000
_cell.angle_alpha   90.00
_cell.angle_beta   90.00
_cell.angle_gamma   90.00
#
_symmetry.space_group_name_H-M   'P 1'
#
loop_
_entity.id
_entity.type
_entity.pdbx_description
1 polymer ?
#
loop_
_entity_poly.entity_id
_entity_poly.type
_entity_poly.pdbx_seq_one_letter_code
_entity_poly.pdbx_strand_id
1 'polypeptide(L)'
;DRILDGKILGLDGDRIHSIAEQIPPEAGKVIDAHGRYITPGFFDVHSDKIEQFILPRPTAQFDFELALKECERELLHLGITTIYHSFSLLKDELFGKSPLRTRENVEKMAALIRDIHDRNHLIHHRFHLRIEIDNLDAYAIAKAMIAQGLAHEISFMDHSPGQGQYRNLEIYQKTIRKYHGREIEELGFEKVLEMQRNKKTLSFEQLKELCQFAHENGVAVASHDDDTLEKLDMNREIGVDISEFPINLEAAKYARSLGFATVVGAPNILLGGSHSGNMSAAEAIQAGCADILCSDYYPPAILHSIFAMHLKHGVPLPEMVKKATLNPAKAMGLGEAYGSIEPGKKADLLVIGILDGYPVITHVLVDGRTTSRVEYRR
;
A
#
# COMPACT_ATOMS: atom_id res chain seq x y z
N ASP A 1 19.81 -8.94 3.56
CA ASP A 1 20.64 -8.62 2.39
C ASP A 1 21.13 -9.85 1.63
N ARG A 2 20.90 -11.08 2.14
CA ARG A 2 21.34 -12.33 1.53
C ARG A 2 20.41 -13.48 1.89
N ILE A 3 20.44 -14.55 1.13
CA ILE A 3 19.83 -15.82 1.49
C ILE A 3 20.79 -16.56 2.43
N LEU A 4 20.26 -17.02 3.55
CA LEU A 4 20.96 -17.93 4.47
C LEU A 4 20.42 -19.32 4.24
N ASP A 5 21.26 -20.22 3.76
CA ASP A 5 20.86 -21.59 3.45
C ASP A 5 20.99 -22.51 4.67
N GLY A 6 20.04 -23.45 4.81
CA GLY A 6 20.03 -24.48 5.84
C GLY A 6 19.93 -23.97 7.28
N LYS A 7 19.41 -22.76 7.50
CA LYS A 7 19.29 -22.18 8.86
C LYS A 7 17.96 -22.52 9.50
N ILE A 8 17.96 -22.47 10.83
CA ILE A 8 16.82 -22.68 11.69
C ILE A 8 16.48 -21.39 12.38
N LEU A 9 15.21 -21.01 12.34
CA LEU A 9 14.70 -19.86 13.08
C LEU A 9 14.10 -20.33 14.40
N GLY A 10 14.66 -19.85 15.50
CA GLY A 10 14.07 -19.99 16.83
C GLY A 10 13.12 -18.83 17.09
N LEU A 11 11.89 -19.16 17.51
CA LEU A 11 10.88 -18.18 17.91
C LEU A 11 10.61 -18.31 19.40
N ASP A 12 10.43 -17.17 20.09
CA ASP A 12 9.99 -17.10 21.47
C ASP A 12 8.81 -16.12 21.56
N GLY A 13 7.64 -16.65 21.88
CA GLY A 13 6.40 -15.90 21.86
C GLY A 13 6.13 -15.30 20.47
N ASP A 14 6.03 -13.98 20.42
CA ASP A 14 5.72 -13.20 19.21
C ASP A 14 6.97 -12.73 18.44
N ARG A 15 8.18 -13.14 18.87
CA ARG A 15 9.45 -12.62 18.36
C ARG A 15 10.38 -13.69 17.82
N ILE A 16 11.23 -13.27 16.90
CA ILE A 16 12.38 -14.04 16.44
C ILE A 16 13.42 -14.01 17.56
N HIS A 17 13.78 -15.19 18.08
CA HIS A 17 14.77 -15.33 19.13
C HIS A 17 16.18 -15.53 18.57
N SER A 18 16.33 -16.42 17.58
CA SER A 18 17.65 -16.81 17.08
C SER A 18 17.62 -17.31 15.64
N ILE A 19 18.80 -17.26 15.02
CA ILE A 19 19.09 -17.94 13.73
C ILE A 19 20.22 -18.93 14.02
N ALA A 20 19.97 -20.24 13.91
CA ALA A 20 20.85 -21.30 14.36
C ALA A 20 21.15 -22.32 13.25
N GLU A 21 22.14 -23.18 13.50
CA GLU A 21 22.53 -24.32 12.64
C GLU A 21 21.78 -25.57 13.01
N GLN A 22 21.36 -25.72 14.28
CA GLN A 22 20.74 -26.88 14.82
C GLN A 22 19.50 -26.55 15.62
N ILE A 23 18.55 -27.49 15.66
CA ILE A 23 17.36 -27.38 16.50
C ILE A 23 17.79 -27.49 17.96
N PRO A 24 17.48 -26.52 18.82
CA PRO A 24 17.77 -26.61 20.25
C PRO A 24 17.05 -27.81 20.87
N PRO A 25 17.68 -28.51 21.81
CA PRO A 25 17.08 -29.67 22.46
C PRO A 25 15.74 -29.40 23.18
N GLU A 26 15.58 -28.15 23.65
CA GLU A 26 14.39 -27.65 24.33
C GLU A 26 13.29 -27.15 23.36
N ALA A 27 13.49 -27.26 22.05
CA ALA A 27 12.51 -26.83 21.08
C ALA A 27 11.19 -27.58 21.24
N GLY A 28 10.10 -26.83 21.44
CA GLY A 28 8.76 -27.39 21.57
C GLY A 28 8.21 -27.85 20.22
N LYS A 29 7.55 -26.94 19.51
CA LYS A 29 6.98 -27.21 18.19
C LYS A 29 7.98 -26.89 17.08
N VAL A 30 8.16 -27.83 16.15
CA VAL A 30 8.99 -27.64 14.96
C VAL A 30 8.11 -27.60 13.72
N ILE A 31 8.37 -26.65 12.83
CA ILE A 31 7.77 -26.57 11.49
C ILE A 31 8.89 -26.83 10.49
N ASP A 32 8.78 -27.89 9.72
CA ASP A 32 9.73 -28.20 8.65
C ASP A 32 9.35 -27.38 7.40
N ALA A 33 10.23 -26.50 7.00
CA ALA A 33 10.06 -25.71 5.77
C ALA A 33 10.37 -26.52 4.50
N HIS A 34 10.92 -27.73 4.60
CA HIS A 34 11.26 -28.62 3.46
C HIS A 34 12.10 -27.91 2.38
N GLY A 35 13.11 -27.13 2.77
CA GLY A 35 13.96 -26.37 1.84
C GLY A 35 13.29 -25.21 1.13
N ARG A 36 12.09 -24.80 1.56
CA ARG A 36 11.39 -23.62 1.03
C ARG A 36 11.97 -22.33 1.59
N TYR A 37 11.67 -21.23 0.93
CA TYR A 37 12.08 -19.91 1.39
C TYR A 37 11.30 -19.54 2.66
N ILE A 38 12.00 -18.97 3.64
CA ILE A 38 11.38 -18.27 4.77
C ILE A 38 11.66 -16.78 4.58
N THR A 39 10.61 -15.99 4.57
CA THR A 39 10.69 -14.53 4.42
C THR A 39 9.89 -13.84 5.53
N PRO A 40 10.13 -12.55 5.80
CA PRO A 40 9.17 -11.78 6.58
C PRO A 40 7.80 -11.76 5.89
N GLY A 41 6.74 -11.53 6.65
CA GLY A 41 5.41 -11.25 6.13
C GLY A 41 5.41 -9.97 5.28
N PHE A 42 4.55 -9.92 4.26
CA PHE A 42 4.43 -8.73 3.43
C PHE A 42 3.78 -7.60 4.22
N PHE A 43 4.36 -6.42 4.05
CA PHE A 43 3.95 -5.17 4.65
C PHE A 43 3.46 -4.25 3.53
N ASP A 44 2.15 -4.12 3.39
CA ASP A 44 1.51 -3.43 2.27
C ASP A 44 0.99 -2.05 2.70
N VAL A 45 1.58 -1.01 2.16
CA VAL A 45 1.30 0.39 2.55
C VAL A 45 0.15 1.02 1.77
N HIS A 46 -0.25 0.42 0.64
CA HIS A 46 -1.29 1.00 -0.19
C HIS A 46 -2.16 -0.08 -0.86
N SER A 47 -3.39 -0.21 -0.38
CA SER A 47 -4.37 -1.11 -0.99
C SER A 47 -5.80 -0.61 -0.80
N ASP A 48 -6.57 -0.57 -1.90
CA ASP A 48 -8.02 -0.31 -1.87
C ASP A 48 -8.86 -1.60 -1.91
N LYS A 49 -8.22 -2.76 -1.71
CA LYS A 49 -8.85 -4.08 -1.80
C LYS A 49 -10.10 -4.22 -0.95
N ILE A 50 -10.12 -3.60 0.22
CA ILE A 50 -11.27 -3.66 1.14
C ILE A 50 -12.55 -3.09 0.52
N GLU A 51 -12.45 -2.09 -0.37
CA GLU A 51 -13.61 -1.53 -1.06
C GLU A 51 -14.34 -2.58 -1.90
N GLN A 52 -13.61 -3.55 -2.47
CA GLN A 52 -14.19 -4.64 -3.26
C GLN A 52 -14.98 -5.63 -2.40
N PHE A 53 -14.67 -5.75 -1.11
CA PHE A 53 -15.42 -6.56 -0.15
C PHE A 53 -16.67 -5.83 0.35
N ILE A 54 -16.56 -4.52 0.57
CA ILE A 54 -17.71 -3.72 1.03
C ILE A 54 -18.69 -3.50 -0.11
N LEU A 55 -18.21 -3.19 -1.32
CA LEU A 55 -19.03 -2.86 -2.48
C LEU A 55 -18.61 -3.68 -3.72
N PRO A 56 -18.82 -5.01 -3.72
CA PRO A 56 -18.43 -5.87 -4.84
C PRO A 56 -19.21 -5.58 -6.13
N ARG A 57 -20.35 -4.90 -6.01
CA ARG A 57 -21.16 -4.39 -7.13
C ARG A 57 -21.73 -3.01 -6.77
N PRO A 58 -22.00 -2.12 -7.74
CA PRO A 58 -22.44 -0.74 -7.50
C PRO A 58 -23.65 -0.58 -6.58
N THR A 59 -24.50 -1.60 -6.46
CA THR A 59 -25.74 -1.59 -5.66
C THR A 59 -25.75 -2.60 -4.51
N ALA A 60 -24.63 -3.31 -4.27
CA ALA A 60 -24.54 -4.36 -3.26
C ALA A 60 -23.49 -3.99 -2.20
N GLN A 61 -23.91 -3.22 -1.20
CA GLN A 61 -23.05 -2.84 -0.08
C GLN A 61 -23.25 -3.83 1.07
N PHE A 62 -22.12 -4.42 1.51
CA PHE A 62 -22.06 -5.30 2.67
C PHE A 62 -21.69 -4.54 3.94
N ASP A 63 -21.91 -5.19 5.07
CA ASP A 63 -21.46 -4.68 6.36
C ASP A 63 -19.93 -4.55 6.41
N PHE A 64 -19.43 -3.46 7.00
CA PHE A 64 -18.01 -3.13 7.03
C PHE A 64 -17.20 -4.11 7.88
N GLU A 65 -17.76 -4.58 9.02
CA GLU A 65 -17.06 -5.54 9.87
C GLU A 65 -16.97 -6.90 9.19
N LEU A 66 -18.07 -7.38 8.57
CA LEU A 66 -18.05 -8.60 7.76
C LEU A 66 -17.04 -8.49 6.62
N ALA A 67 -17.03 -7.37 5.90
CA ALA A 67 -16.11 -7.13 4.79
C ALA A 67 -14.65 -7.14 5.25
N LEU A 68 -14.34 -6.52 6.39
CA LEU A 68 -12.99 -6.50 6.97
C LEU A 68 -12.55 -7.92 7.36
N LYS A 69 -13.41 -8.69 8.01
CA LYS A 69 -13.15 -10.08 8.43
C LYS A 69 -12.86 -11.01 7.24
N GLU A 70 -13.61 -10.87 6.15
CA GLU A 70 -13.37 -11.70 4.96
C GLU A 70 -12.17 -11.22 4.15
N CYS A 71 -11.95 -9.90 4.09
CA CYS A 71 -10.78 -9.31 3.45
C CYS A 71 -9.48 -9.75 4.14
N GLU A 72 -9.42 -9.71 5.50
CA GLU A 72 -8.22 -10.14 6.23
C GLU A 72 -7.89 -11.62 5.98
N ARG A 73 -8.88 -12.50 5.81
CA ARG A 73 -8.66 -13.91 5.46
C ARG A 73 -8.01 -14.08 4.10
N GLU A 74 -8.47 -13.32 3.08
CA GLU A 74 -7.85 -13.33 1.76
C GLU A 74 -6.42 -12.78 1.84
N LEU A 75 -6.21 -11.62 2.46
CA LEU A 75 -4.91 -10.99 2.60
C LEU A 75 -3.89 -11.88 3.32
N LEU A 76 -4.30 -12.54 4.40
CA LEU A 76 -3.46 -13.50 5.12
C LEU A 76 -2.94 -14.61 4.20
N HIS A 77 -3.82 -15.23 3.38
CA HIS A 77 -3.42 -16.30 2.46
C HIS A 77 -2.47 -15.81 1.36
N LEU A 78 -2.50 -14.51 1.06
CA LEU A 78 -1.58 -13.85 0.12
C LEU A 78 -0.27 -13.40 0.77
N GLY A 79 -0.09 -13.68 2.08
CA GLY A 79 1.14 -13.38 2.81
C GLY A 79 1.24 -11.96 3.34
N ILE A 80 0.17 -11.17 3.24
CA ILE A 80 0.13 -9.82 3.79
C ILE A 80 -0.18 -9.95 5.29
N THR A 81 0.80 -9.63 6.12
CA THR A 81 0.68 -9.66 7.59
C THR A 81 0.41 -8.28 8.18
N THR A 82 0.76 -7.22 7.44
CA THR A 82 0.42 -5.83 7.76
C THR A 82 -0.14 -5.14 6.53
N ILE A 83 -1.28 -4.48 6.66
CA ILE A 83 -1.97 -3.78 5.57
C ILE A 83 -2.38 -2.37 5.98
N TYR A 84 -2.14 -1.40 5.10
CA TYR A 84 -2.70 -0.06 5.16
C TYR A 84 -3.87 0.03 4.19
N HIS A 85 -5.08 0.04 4.72
CA HIS A 85 -6.29 0.17 3.93
C HIS A 85 -6.45 1.61 3.45
N SER A 86 -6.36 1.81 2.14
CA SER A 86 -6.42 3.12 1.53
C SER A 86 -7.86 3.54 1.26
N PHE A 87 -8.29 4.64 1.88
CA PHE A 87 -9.60 5.22 1.69
C PHE A 87 -9.50 6.69 1.30
N SER A 88 -10.14 7.06 0.19
CA SER A 88 -10.20 8.45 -0.26
C SER A 88 -11.33 9.18 0.41
N LEU A 89 -11.04 10.37 0.93
CA LEU A 89 -12.03 11.32 1.39
C LEU A 89 -12.38 12.27 0.23
N LEU A 90 -13.42 11.89 -0.54
CA LEU A 90 -13.88 12.66 -1.68
C LEU A 90 -14.89 13.74 -1.26
N LYS A 91 -14.84 14.86 -1.93
CA LYS A 91 -15.95 15.82 -1.96
C LYS A 91 -16.95 15.39 -3.03
N ASP A 92 -18.22 15.36 -2.69
CA ASP A 92 -19.32 14.67 -3.37
C ASP A 92 -19.61 15.10 -4.82
N GLU A 93 -18.80 15.92 -5.49
CA GLU A 93 -19.30 16.68 -6.63
C GLU A 93 -18.93 16.17 -8.02
N LEU A 94 -17.83 15.44 -8.26
CA LEU A 94 -17.44 15.17 -9.66
C LEU A 94 -16.70 13.85 -9.97
N PHE A 95 -16.01 13.20 -9.06
CA PHE A 95 -15.36 11.93 -9.35
C PHE A 95 -16.12 10.76 -8.72
N GLY A 96 -17.18 10.32 -9.43
CA GLY A 96 -17.96 9.12 -9.13
C GLY A 96 -18.43 9.07 -7.68
N LYS A 97 -19.72 9.26 -7.46
CA LYS A 97 -20.37 9.03 -6.16
C LYS A 97 -20.08 7.60 -5.68
N SER A 98 -18.89 7.36 -5.13
CA SER A 98 -18.67 6.13 -4.40
C SER A 98 -19.37 6.28 -3.06
N PRO A 99 -20.40 5.50 -2.77
CA PRO A 99 -21.07 5.55 -1.48
C PRO A 99 -20.12 5.24 -0.32
N LEU A 100 -18.95 4.66 -0.61
CA LEU A 100 -17.95 4.30 0.41
C LEU A 100 -17.07 5.46 0.85
N ARG A 101 -16.81 6.44 -0.05
CA ARG A 101 -15.81 7.48 0.16
C ARG A 101 -16.40 8.75 0.77
N THR A 102 -17.53 8.62 1.47
CA THR A 102 -18.13 9.70 2.27
C THR A 102 -17.40 9.84 3.59
N ARG A 103 -17.42 11.03 4.19
CA ARG A 103 -16.83 11.29 5.51
C ARG A 103 -17.27 10.25 6.55
N GLU A 104 -18.57 9.99 6.64
CA GLU A 104 -19.14 9.05 7.62
C GLU A 104 -18.54 7.64 7.46
N ASN A 105 -18.45 7.14 6.24
CA ASN A 105 -17.92 5.81 5.95
C ASN A 105 -16.39 5.73 6.15
N VAL A 106 -15.66 6.79 5.82
CA VAL A 106 -14.22 6.91 6.08
C VAL A 106 -13.94 6.87 7.59
N GLU A 107 -14.65 7.69 8.38
CA GLU A 107 -14.52 7.73 9.84
C GLU A 107 -14.95 6.38 10.47
N LYS A 108 -16.04 5.77 9.99
CA LYS A 108 -16.52 4.44 10.42
C LYS A 108 -15.47 3.35 10.17
N MET A 109 -14.88 3.32 8.98
CA MET A 109 -13.84 2.33 8.63
C MET A 109 -12.59 2.51 9.47
N ALA A 110 -12.14 3.75 9.66
CA ALA A 110 -10.97 4.04 10.50
C ALA A 110 -11.19 3.64 11.96
N ALA A 111 -12.37 3.91 12.52
CA ALA A 111 -12.73 3.46 13.86
C ALA A 111 -12.76 1.92 13.96
N LEU A 112 -13.33 1.24 12.97
CA LEU A 112 -13.36 -0.23 12.92
C LEU A 112 -11.93 -0.81 12.87
N ILE A 113 -11.04 -0.24 12.06
CA ILE A 113 -9.62 -0.66 11.97
C ILE A 113 -8.90 -0.47 13.31
N ARG A 114 -9.16 0.61 14.04
CA ARG A 114 -8.62 0.79 15.40
C ARG A 114 -9.16 -0.29 16.35
N ASP A 115 -10.47 -0.48 16.37
CA ASP A 115 -11.16 -1.32 17.37
C ASP A 115 -10.98 -2.82 17.10
N ILE A 116 -10.58 -3.21 15.86
CA ILE A 116 -10.40 -4.63 15.50
C ILE A 116 -9.25 -5.27 16.29
N HIS A 117 -8.23 -4.49 16.69
CA HIS A 117 -7.09 -5.01 17.43
C HIS A 117 -7.42 -5.43 18.87
N ASP A 118 -8.52 -4.94 19.42
CA ASP A 118 -9.05 -5.39 20.72
C ASP A 118 -9.91 -6.66 20.60
N ARG A 119 -10.07 -7.20 19.39
CA ARG A 119 -10.87 -8.36 19.08
C ARG A 119 -10.04 -9.44 18.38
N ASN A 120 -10.66 -10.58 18.06
CA ASN A 120 -10.02 -11.61 17.24
C ASN A 120 -9.78 -11.10 15.82
N HIS A 121 -8.51 -11.01 15.42
CA HIS A 121 -8.05 -10.61 14.10
C HIS A 121 -6.91 -11.50 13.63
N LEU A 122 -6.60 -11.48 12.34
CA LEU A 122 -5.61 -12.37 11.74
C LEU A 122 -4.32 -11.64 11.35
N ILE A 123 -4.40 -10.36 11.01
CA ILE A 123 -3.29 -9.54 10.51
C ILE A 123 -3.31 -8.15 11.14
N HIS A 124 -2.23 -7.39 10.98
CA HIS A 124 -2.14 -6.03 11.50
C HIS A 124 -2.79 -5.06 10.53
N HIS A 125 -3.90 -4.45 10.93
CA HIS A 125 -4.62 -3.46 10.14
C HIS A 125 -4.17 -2.04 10.47
N ARG A 126 -4.01 -1.22 9.44
CA ARG A 126 -3.70 0.21 9.51
C ARG A 126 -4.62 0.97 8.57
N PHE A 127 -4.77 2.26 8.80
CA PHE A 127 -5.60 3.12 7.97
C PHE A 127 -4.75 4.15 7.24
N HIS A 128 -4.86 4.17 5.91
CA HIS A 128 -4.25 5.15 5.03
C HIS A 128 -5.34 6.10 4.53
N LEU A 129 -5.32 7.35 5.01
CA LEU A 129 -6.27 8.38 4.61
C LEU A 129 -5.77 9.11 3.37
N ARG A 130 -6.48 8.96 2.26
CA ARG A 130 -6.18 9.65 1.00
C ARG A 130 -7.00 10.94 0.94
N ILE A 131 -6.30 12.07 0.81
CA ILE A 131 -6.87 13.41 0.89
C ILE A 131 -6.87 14.03 -0.49
N GLU A 132 -8.06 14.28 -1.05
CA GLU A 132 -8.19 15.11 -2.26
C GLU A 132 -7.94 16.56 -1.87
N ILE A 133 -6.97 17.21 -2.52
CA ILE A 133 -6.60 18.59 -2.15
C ILE A 133 -7.69 19.63 -2.49
N ASP A 134 -8.64 19.30 -3.36
CA ASP A 134 -9.82 20.12 -3.66
C ASP A 134 -10.95 19.96 -2.63
N ASN A 135 -10.84 19.02 -1.69
CA ASN A 135 -11.74 18.89 -0.55
C ASN A 135 -11.24 19.74 0.63
N LEU A 136 -11.68 20.99 0.70
CA LEU A 136 -11.23 21.93 1.74
C LEU A 136 -11.59 21.47 3.17
N ASP A 137 -12.66 20.69 3.34
CA ASP A 137 -13.07 20.16 4.64
C ASP A 137 -12.13 19.04 5.12
N ALA A 138 -11.42 18.40 4.19
CA ALA A 138 -10.51 17.30 4.49
C ALA A 138 -9.37 17.73 5.44
N TYR A 139 -8.96 18.98 5.43
CA TYR A 139 -7.95 19.50 6.36
C TYR A 139 -8.35 19.31 7.84
N ALA A 140 -9.53 19.76 8.21
CA ALA A 140 -10.02 19.65 9.60
C ALA A 140 -10.32 18.18 9.97
N ILE A 141 -10.85 17.41 9.02
CA ILE A 141 -11.16 15.98 9.21
C ILE A 141 -9.86 15.19 9.43
N ALA A 142 -8.85 15.38 8.58
CA ALA A 142 -7.57 14.71 8.69
C ALA A 142 -6.88 15.01 10.03
N LYS A 143 -6.83 16.29 10.44
CA LYS A 143 -6.29 16.66 11.78
C LYS A 143 -7.02 15.95 12.90
N ALA A 144 -8.36 15.89 12.85
CA ALA A 144 -9.15 15.20 13.87
C ALA A 144 -8.87 13.70 13.89
N MET A 145 -8.75 13.05 12.73
CA MET A 145 -8.45 11.62 12.63
C MET A 145 -7.04 11.29 13.12
N ILE A 146 -6.05 12.12 12.76
CA ILE A 146 -4.68 11.98 13.26
C ILE A 146 -4.63 12.10 14.78
N ALA A 147 -5.25 13.16 15.33
CA ALA A 147 -5.29 13.39 16.79
C ALA A 147 -5.96 12.25 17.57
N GLN A 148 -6.86 11.51 16.95
CA GLN A 148 -7.55 10.35 17.53
C GLN A 148 -6.82 9.03 17.31
N GLY A 149 -5.65 9.04 16.63
CA GLY A 149 -4.91 7.82 16.27
C GLY A 149 -5.64 6.94 15.27
N LEU A 150 -6.52 7.51 14.45
CA LEU A 150 -7.30 6.80 13.43
C LEU A 150 -6.58 6.70 12.08
N ALA A 151 -5.72 7.67 11.75
CA ALA A 151 -4.91 7.66 10.53
C ALA A 151 -3.47 7.26 10.88
N HIS A 152 -2.89 6.36 10.10
CA HIS A 152 -1.51 5.85 10.27
C HIS A 152 -0.60 6.28 9.12
N GLU A 153 -1.21 6.69 8.02
CA GLU A 153 -0.61 7.30 6.85
C GLU A 153 -1.63 8.28 6.26
N ILE A 154 -1.14 9.39 5.72
CA ILE A 154 -1.95 10.28 4.89
C ILE A 154 -1.29 10.47 3.53
N SER A 155 -2.08 10.62 2.46
CA SER A 155 -1.56 10.99 1.15
C SER A 155 -2.37 12.11 0.51
N PHE A 156 -1.68 12.99 -0.23
CA PHE A 156 -2.28 14.08 -0.98
C PHE A 156 -2.51 13.68 -2.43
N MET A 157 -3.76 13.81 -2.87
CA MET A 157 -4.22 13.48 -4.20
C MET A 157 -4.55 14.76 -4.96
N ASP A 158 -4.02 14.92 -6.17
CA ASP A 158 -4.40 15.97 -7.10
C ASP A 158 -4.89 15.37 -8.41
N HIS A 159 -6.20 15.26 -8.55
CA HIS A 159 -6.86 14.77 -9.75
C HIS A 159 -7.27 15.89 -10.72
N SER A 160 -6.63 17.05 -10.63
CA SER A 160 -6.86 18.17 -11.55
C SER A 160 -6.49 17.80 -12.99
N PRO A 161 -7.25 18.29 -14.00
CA PRO A 161 -6.95 18.02 -15.40
C PRO A 161 -5.59 18.56 -15.82
N GLY A 162 -4.78 17.72 -16.44
CA GLY A 162 -3.44 18.08 -16.92
C GLY A 162 -2.33 17.84 -15.90
N GLN A 163 -2.64 17.20 -14.74
CA GLN A 163 -1.67 16.83 -13.72
C GLN A 163 -1.75 15.34 -13.37
N GLY A 164 -0.67 14.80 -12.84
CA GLY A 164 -0.58 13.44 -12.33
C GLY A 164 -1.06 12.39 -13.33
N GLN A 165 -1.87 11.44 -12.89
CA GLN A 165 -2.44 10.41 -13.77
C GLN A 165 -3.33 10.97 -14.89
N TYR A 166 -3.83 12.20 -14.77
CA TYR A 166 -4.66 12.90 -15.74
C TYR A 166 -3.90 13.92 -16.60
N ARG A 167 -2.57 13.82 -16.64
CA ARG A 167 -1.70 14.62 -17.53
C ARG A 167 -2.13 14.52 -19.00
N ASN A 168 -2.57 13.34 -19.43
CA ASN A 168 -3.16 13.13 -20.74
C ASN A 168 -4.66 13.46 -20.72
N LEU A 169 -5.04 14.59 -21.32
CA LEU A 169 -6.43 15.07 -21.38
C LEU A 169 -7.38 14.11 -22.14
N GLU A 170 -6.89 13.28 -23.05
CA GLU A 170 -7.71 12.28 -23.73
C GLU A 170 -8.10 11.14 -22.76
N ILE A 171 -7.15 10.69 -21.92
CA ILE A 171 -7.42 9.71 -20.87
C ILE A 171 -8.38 10.30 -19.85
N TYR A 172 -8.14 11.53 -19.42
CA TYR A 172 -9.03 12.29 -18.55
C TYR A 172 -10.45 12.38 -19.11
N GLN A 173 -10.61 12.75 -20.39
CA GLN A 173 -11.91 12.83 -21.05
C GLN A 173 -12.64 11.48 -21.08
N LYS A 174 -11.93 10.38 -21.37
CA LYS A 174 -12.50 9.04 -21.37
C LYS A 174 -12.98 8.65 -19.97
N THR A 175 -12.19 8.96 -18.94
CA THR A 175 -12.50 8.64 -17.55
C THR A 175 -13.70 9.45 -17.07
N ILE A 176 -13.69 10.75 -17.27
CA ILE A 176 -14.83 11.62 -16.89
C ILE A 176 -16.13 11.23 -17.62
N ARG A 177 -16.07 10.91 -18.92
CA ARG A 177 -17.25 10.43 -19.64
C ARG A 177 -17.87 9.17 -19.02
N LYS A 178 -17.04 8.29 -18.47
CA LYS A 178 -17.53 7.07 -17.80
C LYS A 178 -18.30 7.38 -16.51
N TYR A 179 -17.89 8.41 -15.78
CA TYR A 179 -18.45 8.77 -14.48
C TYR A 179 -19.49 9.90 -14.56
N HIS A 180 -19.36 10.82 -15.52
CA HIS A 180 -20.15 12.06 -15.67
C HIS A 180 -20.68 12.28 -17.08
N GLY A 181 -21.01 11.21 -17.79
CA GLY A 181 -21.49 11.28 -19.18
C GLY A 181 -22.64 12.27 -19.36
N ARG A 182 -23.60 12.30 -18.42
CA ARG A 182 -24.76 13.21 -18.49
C ARG A 182 -24.37 14.68 -18.33
N GLU A 183 -23.50 15.02 -17.37
CA GLU A 183 -23.03 16.40 -17.14
C GLU A 183 -22.18 16.90 -18.30
N ILE A 184 -21.39 16.01 -18.92
CA ILE A 184 -20.60 16.36 -20.13
C ILE A 184 -21.55 16.56 -21.35
N GLU A 185 -22.60 15.76 -21.46
CA GLU A 185 -23.61 15.93 -22.52
C GLU A 185 -24.39 17.25 -22.36
N GLU A 186 -24.69 17.67 -21.12
CA GLU A 186 -25.42 18.90 -20.83
C GLU A 186 -24.55 20.15 -20.88
N LEU A 187 -23.33 20.12 -20.35
CA LEU A 187 -22.47 21.32 -20.19
C LEU A 187 -21.38 21.42 -21.26
N GLY A 188 -21.04 20.34 -21.92
CA GLY A 188 -19.87 20.25 -22.81
C GLY A 188 -18.55 20.03 -22.05
N PHE A 189 -17.64 19.26 -22.67
CA PHE A 189 -16.36 18.87 -22.05
C PHE A 189 -15.47 20.07 -21.66
N GLU A 190 -15.37 21.07 -22.51
CA GLU A 190 -14.53 22.28 -22.27
C GLU A 190 -14.97 23.02 -21.02
N LYS A 191 -16.28 23.16 -20.80
CA LYS A 191 -16.81 23.82 -19.61
C LYS A 191 -16.56 23.03 -18.34
N VAL A 192 -16.70 21.70 -18.40
CA VAL A 192 -16.35 20.81 -17.29
C VAL A 192 -14.86 20.91 -16.98
N LEU A 193 -14.02 20.95 -18.00
CA LEU A 193 -12.57 21.12 -17.86
C LEU A 193 -12.21 22.45 -17.18
N GLU A 194 -12.84 23.54 -17.60
CA GLU A 194 -12.66 24.86 -16.99
C GLU A 194 -13.10 24.88 -15.52
N MET A 195 -14.25 24.31 -15.21
CA MET A 195 -14.74 24.19 -13.83
C MET A 195 -13.75 23.40 -12.94
N GLN A 196 -13.17 22.31 -13.44
CA GLN A 196 -12.20 21.51 -12.72
C GLN A 196 -10.89 22.27 -12.48
N ARG A 197 -10.39 23.01 -13.48
CA ARG A 197 -9.17 23.84 -13.34
C ARG A 197 -9.32 25.00 -12.37
N ASN A 198 -10.53 25.49 -12.18
CA ASN A 198 -10.83 26.65 -11.33
C ASN A 198 -11.25 26.25 -9.91
N LYS A 199 -11.17 24.98 -9.55
CA LYS A 199 -11.45 24.51 -8.17
C LYS A 199 -10.46 25.11 -7.18
N LYS A 200 -10.97 25.47 -6.01
CA LYS A 200 -10.13 25.84 -4.87
C LYS A 200 -9.52 24.57 -4.28
N THR A 201 -8.25 24.64 -3.94
CA THR A 201 -7.52 23.58 -3.28
C THR A 201 -7.02 24.03 -1.91
N LEU A 202 -6.60 23.10 -1.08
CA LEU A 202 -5.88 23.39 0.16
C LEU A 202 -4.65 24.25 -0.16
N SER A 203 -4.40 25.27 0.68
CA SER A 203 -3.23 26.12 0.50
C SER A 203 -1.93 25.41 0.86
N PHE A 204 -0.83 25.94 0.37
CA PHE A 204 0.51 25.46 0.71
C PHE A 204 0.73 25.43 2.23
N GLU A 205 0.30 26.47 2.95
CA GLU A 205 0.43 26.58 4.40
C GLU A 205 -0.41 25.50 5.12
N GLN A 206 -1.62 25.23 4.62
CA GLN A 206 -2.48 24.16 5.17
C GLN A 206 -1.87 22.77 4.98
N LEU A 207 -1.31 22.49 3.79
CA LEU A 207 -0.63 21.25 3.50
C LEU A 207 0.61 21.07 4.39
N LYS A 208 1.43 22.12 4.52
CA LYS A 208 2.64 22.13 5.37
C LYS A 208 2.31 21.93 6.84
N GLU A 209 1.29 22.61 7.36
CA GLU A 209 0.82 22.45 8.74
C GLU A 209 0.30 21.02 8.97
N LEU A 210 -0.42 20.44 7.99
CA LEU A 210 -0.94 19.09 8.11
C LEU A 210 0.19 18.04 8.11
N CYS A 211 1.22 18.21 7.28
CA CYS A 211 2.42 17.37 7.29
C CYS A 211 3.14 17.43 8.64
N GLN A 212 3.38 18.63 9.16
CA GLN A 212 4.01 18.81 10.45
C GLN A 212 3.19 18.12 11.56
N PHE A 213 1.89 18.33 11.57
CA PHE A 213 0.99 17.72 12.55
C PHE A 213 0.97 16.18 12.44
N ALA A 214 1.02 15.63 11.22
CA ALA A 214 1.11 14.20 10.98
C ALA A 214 2.42 13.64 11.58
N HIS A 215 3.56 14.26 11.31
CA HIS A 215 4.86 13.84 11.85
C HIS A 215 4.92 13.90 13.38
N GLU A 216 4.40 14.95 13.99
CA GLU A 216 4.32 15.09 15.46
C GLU A 216 3.51 13.96 16.11
N ASN A 217 2.61 13.31 15.33
CA ASN A 217 1.80 12.17 15.78
C ASN A 217 2.29 10.82 15.22
N GLY A 218 3.48 10.76 14.61
CA GLY A 218 4.06 9.52 14.07
C GLY A 218 3.33 8.95 12.85
N VAL A 219 2.65 9.80 12.08
CA VAL A 219 1.92 9.46 10.86
C VAL A 219 2.77 9.81 9.64
N ALA A 220 3.00 8.84 8.76
CA ALA A 220 3.73 9.04 7.51
C ALA A 220 2.92 9.88 6.51
N VAL A 221 3.62 10.66 5.67
CA VAL A 221 3.00 11.53 4.69
C VAL A 221 3.46 11.19 3.29
N ALA A 222 2.50 10.93 2.39
CA ALA A 222 2.76 10.63 1.00
C ALA A 222 2.19 11.69 0.05
N SER A 223 2.81 11.84 -1.12
CA SER A 223 2.23 12.44 -2.32
C SER A 223 1.83 11.33 -3.28
N HIS A 224 0.96 11.64 -4.23
CA HIS A 224 0.47 10.66 -5.19
C HIS A 224 0.59 11.19 -6.61
N ASP A 225 0.98 10.30 -7.55
CA ASP A 225 1.08 10.61 -8.98
C ASP A 225 1.97 11.83 -9.30
N ASP A 226 3.14 11.89 -8.69
CA ASP A 226 4.09 12.97 -8.94
C ASP A 226 4.61 12.92 -10.38
N ASP A 227 4.44 14.01 -11.12
CA ASP A 227 4.68 14.07 -12.56
C ASP A 227 5.72 15.09 -13.00
N THR A 228 6.05 16.09 -12.14
CA THR A 228 7.03 17.12 -12.42
C THR A 228 8.03 17.29 -11.25
N LEU A 229 9.20 17.84 -11.57
CA LEU A 229 10.24 18.12 -10.58
C LEU A 229 9.81 19.22 -9.61
N GLU A 230 9.10 20.23 -10.14
CA GLU A 230 8.59 21.35 -9.35
C GLU A 230 7.56 20.89 -8.31
N LYS A 231 6.68 19.91 -8.67
CA LYS A 231 5.75 19.30 -7.72
C LYS A 231 6.49 18.56 -6.61
N LEU A 232 7.54 17.84 -6.95
CA LEU A 232 8.38 17.13 -5.98
C LEU A 232 9.14 18.09 -5.07
N ASP A 233 9.65 19.21 -5.58
CA ASP A 233 10.27 20.26 -4.75
C ASP A 233 9.26 20.87 -3.77
N MET A 234 8.04 21.17 -4.23
CA MET A 234 6.96 21.63 -3.37
C MET A 234 6.60 20.60 -2.31
N ASN A 235 6.46 19.34 -2.69
CA ASN A 235 6.15 18.23 -1.76
C ASN A 235 7.24 18.07 -0.69
N ARG A 236 8.51 18.22 -1.05
CA ARG A 236 9.62 18.24 -0.09
C ARG A 236 9.51 19.41 0.88
N GLU A 237 9.17 20.59 0.38
CA GLU A 237 9.08 21.79 1.23
C GLU A 237 7.94 21.72 2.24
N ILE A 238 6.82 21.08 1.89
CA ILE A 238 5.71 20.87 2.81
C ILE A 238 5.96 19.71 3.79
N GLY A 239 6.94 18.84 3.52
CA GLY A 239 7.32 17.75 4.43
C GLY A 239 6.78 16.37 4.04
N VAL A 240 6.59 16.08 2.75
CA VAL A 240 6.26 14.74 2.26
C VAL A 240 7.47 13.80 2.40
N ASP A 241 7.22 12.55 2.82
CA ASP A 241 8.24 11.51 3.00
C ASP A 241 8.25 10.48 1.87
N ILE A 242 7.09 10.27 1.24
CA ILE A 242 6.83 9.16 0.33
C ILE A 242 6.23 9.69 -0.97
N SER A 243 6.75 9.23 -2.12
CA SER A 243 6.17 9.50 -3.43
C SER A 243 5.50 8.21 -3.95
N GLU A 244 4.17 8.19 -3.93
CA GLU A 244 3.38 7.07 -4.43
C GLU A 244 3.12 7.22 -5.93
N PHE A 245 3.44 6.17 -6.69
CA PHE A 245 3.16 6.03 -8.12
C PHE A 245 3.69 7.20 -8.98
N PRO A 246 4.96 7.58 -8.87
CA PRO A 246 5.52 8.62 -9.74
C PRO A 246 5.26 8.27 -11.21
N ILE A 247 4.83 9.25 -12.00
CA ILE A 247 4.26 9.04 -13.33
C ILE A 247 5.31 8.64 -14.37
N ASN A 248 6.55 9.07 -14.18
CA ASN A 248 7.65 8.81 -15.12
C ASN A 248 8.96 8.56 -14.39
N LEU A 249 9.93 8.00 -15.12
CA LEU A 249 11.21 7.60 -14.55
C LEU A 249 12.06 8.79 -14.05
N GLU A 250 11.89 9.96 -14.66
CA GLU A 250 12.57 11.19 -14.24
C GLU A 250 12.07 11.63 -12.87
N ALA A 251 10.75 11.70 -12.69
CA ALA A 251 10.14 12.02 -11.40
C ALA A 251 10.53 11.00 -10.31
N ALA A 252 10.51 9.69 -10.61
CA ALA A 252 10.90 8.66 -9.66
C ALA A 252 12.36 8.78 -9.21
N LYS A 253 13.28 9.03 -10.13
CA LYS A 253 14.70 9.26 -9.82
C LYS A 253 14.89 10.54 -9.00
N TYR A 254 14.18 11.59 -9.35
CA TYR A 254 14.26 12.86 -8.65
C TYR A 254 13.70 12.77 -7.24
N ALA A 255 12.50 12.17 -7.07
CA ALA A 255 11.92 11.91 -5.75
C ALA A 255 12.91 11.19 -4.83
N ARG A 256 13.56 10.13 -5.34
CA ARG A 256 14.57 9.42 -4.58
C ARG A 256 15.80 10.28 -4.25
N SER A 257 16.26 11.15 -5.17
CA SER A 257 17.38 12.06 -4.90
C SER A 257 17.05 13.10 -3.83
N LEU A 258 15.77 13.43 -3.67
CA LEU A 258 15.27 14.27 -2.59
C LEU A 258 15.11 13.54 -1.24
N GLY A 259 15.29 12.22 -1.22
CA GLY A 259 15.18 11.39 -0.02
C GLY A 259 13.79 10.77 0.20
N PHE A 260 12.88 10.91 -0.75
CA PHE A 260 11.57 10.24 -0.66
C PHE A 260 11.71 8.73 -0.84
N ALA A 261 10.91 7.96 -0.10
CA ALA A 261 10.66 6.56 -0.42
C ALA A 261 9.68 6.50 -1.59
N THR A 262 10.04 5.78 -2.66
CA THR A 262 9.20 5.69 -3.86
C THR A 262 8.41 4.39 -3.87
N VAL A 263 7.09 4.47 -4.08
CA VAL A 263 6.16 3.34 -4.10
C VAL A 263 5.71 3.03 -5.52
N VAL A 264 5.72 1.75 -5.89
CA VAL A 264 5.20 1.27 -7.17
C VAL A 264 4.23 0.10 -6.98
N GLY A 265 3.23 0.00 -7.85
CA GLY A 265 2.22 -1.05 -7.79
C GLY A 265 2.72 -2.39 -8.37
N ALA A 266 2.59 -3.46 -7.61
CA ALA A 266 2.91 -4.81 -8.07
C ALA A 266 2.12 -5.26 -9.32
N PRO A 267 0.82 -4.93 -9.48
CA PRO A 267 0.07 -5.27 -10.69
C PRO A 267 0.71 -4.77 -11.99
N ASN A 268 1.36 -3.60 -11.95
CA ASN A 268 2.04 -3.00 -13.10
C ASN A 268 3.14 -3.93 -13.66
N ILE A 269 3.87 -4.64 -12.78
CA ILE A 269 4.91 -5.60 -13.19
C ILE A 269 4.30 -6.79 -13.94
N LEU A 270 3.22 -7.36 -13.42
CA LEU A 270 2.57 -8.53 -13.99
C LEU A 270 1.88 -8.23 -15.33
N LEU A 271 1.34 -7.02 -15.47
CA LEU A 271 0.70 -6.55 -16.69
C LEU A 271 1.72 -6.12 -17.77
N GLY A 272 3.00 -6.00 -17.42
CA GLY A 272 4.04 -5.53 -18.32
C GLY A 272 4.04 -4.02 -18.56
N GLY A 273 3.35 -3.26 -17.73
CA GLY A 273 3.26 -1.80 -17.81
C GLY A 273 2.07 -1.23 -17.05
N SER A 274 2.00 0.09 -16.97
CA SER A 274 0.88 0.79 -16.33
C SER A 274 -0.40 0.70 -17.18
N HIS A 275 -1.54 0.42 -16.55
CA HIS A 275 -2.85 0.47 -17.21
C HIS A 275 -3.24 1.89 -17.67
N SER A 276 -2.62 2.91 -17.09
CA SER A 276 -2.81 4.33 -17.44
C SER A 276 -1.76 4.87 -18.42
N GLY A 277 -0.83 4.00 -18.91
CA GLY A 277 0.26 4.42 -19.79
C GLY A 277 1.38 5.19 -19.10
N ASN A 278 1.44 5.16 -17.77
CA ASN A 278 2.47 5.76 -16.94
C ASN A 278 3.73 4.87 -16.84
N MET A 279 4.66 5.22 -15.96
CA MET A 279 5.93 4.52 -15.75
C MET A 279 5.76 3.01 -15.53
N SER A 280 6.64 2.22 -16.13
CA SER A 280 6.77 0.80 -15.82
C SER A 280 7.43 0.60 -14.45
N ALA A 281 6.73 -0.11 -13.55
CA ALA A 281 7.28 -0.45 -12.24
C ALA A 281 8.55 -1.33 -12.35
N ALA A 282 8.61 -2.21 -13.37
CA ALA A 282 9.78 -3.03 -13.62
C ALA A 282 10.99 -2.18 -14.03
N GLU A 283 10.81 -1.18 -14.89
CA GLU A 283 11.86 -0.22 -15.26
C GLU A 283 12.34 0.60 -14.07
N ALA A 284 11.41 1.08 -13.23
CA ALA A 284 11.76 1.84 -12.02
C ALA A 284 12.59 1.00 -11.03
N ILE A 285 12.23 -0.28 -10.85
CA ILE A 285 13.00 -1.21 -10.01
C ILE A 285 14.41 -1.44 -10.59
N GLN A 286 14.52 -1.71 -11.89
CA GLN A 286 15.81 -1.92 -12.56
C GLN A 286 16.69 -0.66 -12.54
N ALA A 287 16.07 0.52 -12.65
CA ALA A 287 16.76 1.80 -12.54
C ALA A 287 17.12 2.17 -11.08
N GLY A 288 16.73 1.34 -10.11
CA GLY A 288 17.01 1.56 -8.69
C GLY A 288 16.25 2.73 -8.08
N CYS A 289 15.12 3.15 -8.65
CA CYS A 289 14.31 4.27 -8.17
C CYS A 289 12.89 3.87 -7.73
N ALA A 290 12.69 2.61 -7.37
CA ALA A 290 11.50 2.12 -6.68
C ALA A 290 11.93 1.43 -5.38
N ASP A 291 11.53 1.95 -4.23
CA ASP A 291 11.92 1.44 -2.92
C ASP A 291 10.89 0.45 -2.36
N ILE A 292 9.62 0.68 -2.60
CA ILE A 292 8.49 -0.05 -2.02
C ILE A 292 7.62 -0.62 -3.14
N LEU A 293 7.12 -1.84 -2.90
CA LEU A 293 6.17 -2.54 -3.75
C LEU A 293 4.86 -2.71 -2.96
N CYS A 294 3.77 -2.14 -3.43
CA CYS A 294 2.43 -2.27 -2.83
C CYS A 294 1.48 -3.09 -3.71
N SER A 295 0.36 -3.52 -3.13
CA SER A 295 -0.64 -4.31 -3.85
C SER A 295 -1.60 -3.49 -4.71
N ASP A 296 -1.80 -2.23 -4.36
CA ASP A 296 -2.76 -1.34 -5.02
C ASP A 296 -4.18 -1.98 -5.01
N TYR A 297 -4.71 -2.40 -6.14
CA TYR A 297 -6.01 -3.04 -6.28
C TYR A 297 -5.96 -4.57 -6.37
N TYR A 298 -4.76 -5.19 -6.48
CA TYR A 298 -4.62 -6.63 -6.73
C TYR A 298 -3.55 -7.28 -5.84
N PRO A 299 -3.87 -7.61 -4.58
CA PRO A 299 -2.93 -8.18 -3.61
C PRO A 299 -2.14 -9.42 -4.05
N PRO A 300 -2.69 -10.35 -4.86
CA PRO A 300 -1.90 -11.50 -5.33
C PRO A 300 -0.65 -11.10 -6.12
N ALA A 301 -0.59 -9.87 -6.64
CA ALA A 301 0.54 -9.42 -7.45
C ALA A 301 1.85 -9.33 -6.67
N ILE A 302 1.85 -9.06 -5.37
CA ILE A 302 3.09 -8.87 -4.59
C ILE A 302 4.00 -10.08 -4.72
N LEU A 303 3.51 -11.26 -4.34
CA LEU A 303 4.31 -12.50 -4.37
C LEU A 303 4.83 -12.80 -5.78
N HIS A 304 3.93 -12.76 -6.77
CA HIS A 304 4.29 -13.08 -8.14
C HIS A 304 5.25 -12.07 -8.76
N SER A 305 5.13 -10.78 -8.43
CA SER A 305 6.02 -9.72 -8.92
C SER A 305 7.44 -9.86 -8.35
N ILE A 306 7.58 -10.23 -7.07
CA ILE A 306 8.88 -10.50 -6.45
C ILE A 306 9.62 -11.57 -7.25
N PHE A 307 8.98 -12.70 -7.53
CA PHE A 307 9.60 -13.80 -8.28
C PHE A 307 9.74 -13.50 -9.77
N ALA A 308 8.82 -12.77 -10.38
CA ALA A 308 8.92 -12.36 -11.78
C ALA A 308 10.14 -11.44 -12.00
N MET A 309 10.35 -10.45 -11.13
CA MET A 309 11.52 -9.57 -11.21
C MET A 309 12.83 -10.33 -10.98
N HIS A 310 12.84 -11.30 -10.07
CA HIS A 310 14.01 -12.14 -9.86
C HIS A 310 14.32 -13.03 -11.07
N LEU A 311 13.34 -13.79 -11.55
CA LEU A 311 13.55 -14.83 -12.56
C LEU A 311 13.68 -14.26 -13.98
N LYS A 312 12.95 -13.18 -14.31
CA LYS A 312 12.92 -12.62 -15.68
C LYS A 312 13.85 -11.42 -15.86
N HIS A 313 14.07 -10.65 -14.80
CA HIS A 313 14.83 -9.40 -14.86
C HIS A 313 16.15 -9.44 -14.07
N GLY A 314 16.47 -10.59 -13.42
CA GLY A 314 17.74 -10.80 -12.71
C GLY A 314 17.91 -9.97 -11.42
N VAL A 315 16.86 -9.36 -10.92
CA VAL A 315 16.93 -8.62 -9.65
C VAL A 315 17.14 -9.62 -8.49
N PRO A 316 18.09 -9.40 -7.57
CA PRO A 316 18.31 -10.30 -6.47
C PRO A 316 17.04 -10.51 -5.63
N LEU A 317 16.69 -11.78 -5.32
CA LEU A 317 15.49 -12.10 -4.56
C LEU A 317 15.40 -11.36 -3.21
N PRO A 318 16.48 -11.23 -2.41
CA PRO A 318 16.44 -10.46 -1.17
C PRO A 318 16.10 -8.97 -1.38
N GLU A 319 16.51 -8.37 -2.49
CA GLU A 319 16.17 -6.98 -2.80
C GLU A 319 14.68 -6.83 -3.09
N MET A 320 14.11 -7.76 -3.84
CA MET A 320 12.68 -7.73 -4.11
C MET A 320 11.84 -7.99 -2.85
N VAL A 321 12.26 -8.93 -2.00
CA VAL A 321 11.59 -9.19 -0.72
C VAL A 321 11.61 -7.94 0.17
N LYS A 322 12.74 -7.22 0.26
CA LYS A 322 12.81 -5.97 1.03
C LYS A 322 11.79 -4.92 0.59
N LYS A 323 11.51 -4.84 -0.70
CA LYS A 323 10.54 -3.86 -1.24
C LYS A 323 9.11 -4.10 -0.77
N ALA A 324 8.78 -5.33 -0.39
CA ALA A 324 7.47 -5.70 0.14
C ALA A 324 7.48 -5.99 1.65
N THR A 325 8.61 -5.74 2.35
CA THR A 325 8.76 -6.07 3.78
C THR A 325 9.46 -4.96 4.56
N LEU A 326 10.80 -4.91 4.54
CA LEU A 326 11.59 -3.99 5.36
C LEU A 326 11.47 -2.53 4.92
N ASN A 327 11.48 -2.27 3.61
CA ASN A 327 11.44 -0.90 3.12
C ASN A 327 10.11 -0.20 3.47
N PRO A 328 8.93 -0.82 3.21
CA PRO A 328 7.67 -0.21 3.64
C PRO A 328 7.57 -0.10 5.17
N ALA A 329 8.03 -1.11 5.93
CA ALA A 329 8.04 -1.01 7.38
C ALA A 329 8.89 0.17 7.89
N LYS A 330 10.05 0.44 7.25
CA LYS A 330 10.88 1.61 7.58
C LYS A 330 10.21 2.93 7.22
N ALA A 331 9.59 3.03 6.05
CA ALA A 331 8.88 4.23 5.62
C ALA A 331 7.73 4.59 6.57
N MET A 332 7.10 3.58 7.18
CA MET A 332 6.04 3.75 8.17
C MET A 332 6.57 3.88 9.63
N GLY A 333 7.89 4.02 9.84
CA GLY A 333 8.47 4.11 11.18
C GLY A 333 8.46 2.82 12.00
N LEU A 334 8.12 1.66 11.39
CA LEU A 334 7.97 0.37 12.07
C LEU A 334 9.13 -0.60 11.78
N GLY A 335 10.19 -0.16 11.10
CA GLY A 335 11.30 -1.00 10.66
C GLY A 335 12.09 -1.67 11.77
N GLU A 336 12.08 -1.12 13.00
CA GLU A 336 12.73 -1.73 14.17
C GLU A 336 12.00 -2.99 14.65
N ALA A 337 10.67 -3.05 14.44
CA ALA A 337 9.85 -4.18 14.88
C ALA A 337 9.52 -5.19 13.78
N TYR A 338 9.42 -4.76 12.53
CA TYR A 338 8.91 -5.55 11.40
C TYR A 338 9.85 -5.60 10.20
N GLY A 339 9.56 -6.48 9.26
CA GLY A 339 10.04 -6.45 7.88
C GLY A 339 11.38 -7.14 7.62
N SER A 340 12.07 -7.68 8.62
CA SER A 340 13.28 -8.49 8.42
C SER A 340 13.38 -9.65 9.42
N ILE A 341 14.16 -10.68 9.05
CA ILE A 341 14.43 -11.83 9.92
C ILE A 341 15.67 -11.52 10.75
N GLU A 342 15.45 -10.92 11.90
CA GLU A 342 16.48 -10.53 12.86
C GLU A 342 16.02 -10.81 14.29
N PRO A 343 16.91 -11.28 15.20
CA PRO A 343 16.55 -11.47 16.60
C PRO A 343 15.97 -10.20 17.23
N GLY A 344 14.88 -10.37 17.98
CA GLY A 344 14.14 -9.29 18.63
C GLY A 344 12.99 -8.72 17.83
N LYS A 345 12.93 -8.92 16.51
CA LYS A 345 11.81 -8.47 15.68
C LYS A 345 10.61 -9.40 15.76
N LYS A 346 9.46 -8.90 15.37
CA LYS A 346 8.20 -9.65 15.29
C LYS A 346 8.35 -10.85 14.35
N ALA A 347 7.79 -11.96 14.76
CA ALA A 347 7.81 -13.20 14.01
C ALA A 347 6.62 -13.31 13.05
N ASP A 348 6.48 -12.31 12.19
CA ASP A 348 5.59 -12.34 11.03
C ASP A 348 6.35 -12.93 9.86
N LEU A 349 6.05 -14.18 9.51
CA LEU A 349 6.86 -14.98 8.61
C LEU A 349 6.00 -15.72 7.58
N LEU A 350 6.59 -15.91 6.40
CA LEU A 350 6.02 -16.72 5.32
C LEU A 350 6.93 -17.91 5.01
N VAL A 351 6.34 -19.06 4.72
CA VAL A 351 7.03 -20.19 4.09
C VAL A 351 6.56 -20.28 2.65
N ILE A 352 7.46 -20.02 1.69
CA ILE A 352 7.17 -19.92 0.27
C ILE A 352 7.84 -21.07 -0.47
N GLY A 353 7.04 -21.89 -1.16
CA GLY A 353 7.51 -22.94 -2.07
C GLY A 353 7.32 -22.54 -3.53
N ILE A 354 7.95 -23.33 -4.42
CA ILE A 354 7.69 -23.26 -5.87
C ILE A 354 6.98 -24.54 -6.26
N LEU A 355 5.73 -24.43 -6.69
CA LEU A 355 4.92 -25.57 -7.16
C LEU A 355 4.51 -25.32 -8.60
N ASP A 356 4.78 -26.29 -9.48
CA ASP A 356 4.48 -26.21 -10.89
C ASP A 356 4.99 -24.92 -11.57
N GLY A 357 6.15 -24.41 -11.10
CA GLY A 357 6.77 -23.16 -11.57
C GLY A 357 6.20 -21.87 -10.98
N TYR A 358 5.23 -21.95 -10.07
CA TYR A 358 4.64 -20.79 -9.41
C TYR A 358 5.04 -20.68 -7.93
N PRO A 359 5.36 -19.48 -7.43
CA PRO A 359 5.54 -19.26 -6.00
C PRO A 359 4.20 -19.38 -5.28
N VAL A 360 4.21 -20.14 -4.16
CA VAL A 360 3.02 -20.36 -3.33
C VAL A 360 3.39 -20.25 -1.86
N ILE A 361 2.50 -19.66 -1.07
CA ILE A 361 2.66 -19.56 0.38
C ILE A 361 2.03 -20.79 1.01
N THR A 362 2.79 -21.54 1.78
CA THR A 362 2.32 -22.75 2.45
C THR A 362 2.05 -22.53 3.94
N HIS A 363 2.77 -21.61 4.57
CA HIS A 363 2.51 -21.21 5.96
C HIS A 363 2.60 -19.70 6.08
N VAL A 364 1.73 -19.15 6.90
CA VAL A 364 1.80 -17.77 7.37
C VAL A 364 1.83 -17.80 8.88
N LEU A 365 2.82 -17.14 9.46
CA LEU A 365 2.90 -16.89 10.88
C LEU A 365 2.68 -15.40 11.13
N VAL A 366 1.84 -15.09 12.09
CA VAL A 366 1.64 -13.72 12.60
C VAL A 366 1.85 -13.75 14.09
N ASP A 367 2.67 -12.84 14.62
CA ASP A 367 3.08 -12.80 16.02
C ASP A 367 3.58 -14.21 16.51
N GLY A 368 4.40 -14.90 15.69
CA GLY A 368 4.98 -16.20 16.00
C GLY A 368 4.01 -17.38 15.96
N ARG A 369 2.72 -17.15 15.69
CA ARG A 369 1.69 -18.20 15.64
C ARG A 369 1.40 -18.57 14.19
N THR A 370 1.30 -19.87 13.92
CA THR A 370 0.82 -20.35 12.61
C THR A 370 -0.64 -19.98 12.46
N THR A 371 -0.91 -18.96 11.67
CA THR A 371 -2.25 -18.43 11.42
C THR A 371 -2.88 -19.04 10.16
N SER A 372 -2.05 -19.45 9.19
CA SER A 372 -2.51 -20.18 8.00
C SER A 372 -1.54 -21.30 7.63
N ARG A 373 -2.10 -22.42 7.16
CA ARG A 373 -1.37 -23.53 6.54
C ARG A 373 -2.17 -24.05 5.35
N VAL A 374 -1.51 -24.17 4.20
CA VAL A 374 -2.11 -24.66 2.97
C VAL A 374 -1.32 -25.88 2.47
N GLU A 375 -2.03 -26.96 2.14
CA GLU A 375 -1.49 -28.15 1.52
C GLU A 375 -2.14 -28.36 0.15
N TYR A 376 -1.30 -28.39 -0.88
CA TYR A 376 -1.77 -28.68 -2.24
C TYR A 376 -1.92 -30.18 -2.44
N ARG A 377 -3.02 -30.57 -3.06
CA ARG A 377 -3.23 -31.96 -3.52
C ARG A 377 -2.42 -32.19 -4.80
N ARG A 378 -1.90 -33.40 -4.91
CA ARG A 378 -1.32 -33.92 -6.15
C ARG A 378 -2.34 -34.78 -6.87
#